data_802bc2ba456a776fbb71d89b9bbff3b2
#
_entry.id   802bc2ba456a776fbb71d89b9bbff3b2
#
_cell.length_a   1.000
_cell.length_b   1.000
_cell.length_c   1.000
_cell.angle_alpha   90.00
_cell.angle_beta   90.00
_cell.angle_gamma   90.00
#
_symmetry.space_group_name_H-M   'P 1'
#
loop_
_entity.id
_entity.type
_entity.pdbx_description
1 polymer ?
#
loop_
_entity_poly.entity_id
_entity_poly.type
_entity_poly.pdbx_seq_one_letter_code
_entity_poly.pdbx_strand_id
1 'polypeptide(L)'
;MIQIDKSSKFEDFVSSDPVAAKKLATIGGLSLFWRTFLLIGGLLGVCLIAALVTFNATQQAPKAQRLALQIASLVNLTRNALVSAQPQRRVQLLDQIAREEGARVRLLEPSDVVVAPATDRSDLLVQQRLSELLGDKTKFASQVNAESAWWLSFAIDDDQYWLAIEPQRLANTGPNWWWISLLVISLAVISAWVISQLVNRPLQSLARAIRQLASGKPAQALPENGPTELALINQQFNRLAHDLAQLDADRSLALAGISHDIRTPLTRLRLELEFAKIPDADRDSMIDEITRIDSIIGQFIDYARASGARPLQHTAIAPVLEKITAGFATYTSRDELEIDLDCAPDLACECNPVDLERMIVNLMENARRYGKAGGGTAGDATGKVRILCAVTLGEATQSPPSIRIRISDDGAGVPADQMERLLRPFARMDLERSEAGGSGLGLAIVNRLAQRLGGSLVLSKGVHPQYLGLCATIILPVGSTQKSV
;
A
#
# COMPACT_ATOMS: atom_id res chain seq x y z
N MET A 1 -21.93 1.70 46.30
CA MET A 1 -22.73 0.98 45.29
C MET A 1 -22.80 1.93 44.08
N ILE A 2 -21.76 1.98 43.26
CA ILE A 2 -21.67 2.79 42.04
C ILE A 2 -21.37 1.81 40.91
N GLN A 3 -22.38 1.58 40.12
CA GLN A 3 -22.38 0.72 38.96
C GLN A 3 -21.75 1.48 37.80
N ILE A 4 -20.54 1.09 37.36
CA ILE A 4 -19.86 1.69 36.22
C ILE A 4 -20.26 0.86 34.99
N ASP A 5 -21.14 1.43 34.21
CA ASP A 5 -21.49 0.98 32.87
C ASP A 5 -20.32 1.29 31.91
N LYS A 6 -19.53 0.28 31.54
CA LYS A 6 -18.40 0.37 30.64
C LYS A 6 -18.55 -0.42 29.33
N SER A 7 -19.74 -0.92 29.03
CA SER A 7 -19.93 -1.79 27.85
C SER A 7 -20.35 -1.08 26.57
N SER A 8 -20.82 0.17 26.61
CA SER A 8 -21.40 0.82 25.41
C SER A 8 -20.42 1.64 24.56
N LYS A 9 -19.20 1.92 25.05
CA LYS A 9 -18.22 2.73 24.30
C LYS A 9 -17.20 1.94 23.49
N PHE A 10 -17.15 0.62 23.61
CA PHE A 10 -16.19 -0.20 22.86
C PHE A 10 -16.79 -0.81 21.58
N GLU A 11 -18.12 -0.91 21.49
CA GLU A 11 -18.81 -1.39 20.27
C GLU A 11 -18.93 -0.32 19.19
N ASP A 12 -18.99 0.96 19.58
CA ASP A 12 -19.05 2.08 18.61
C ASP A 12 -17.72 2.37 17.89
N PHE A 13 -16.61 1.79 18.37
CA PHE A 13 -15.29 1.99 17.73
C PHE A 13 -14.96 0.94 16.65
N VAL A 14 -15.74 -0.13 16.53
CA VAL A 14 -15.52 -1.23 15.56
C VAL A 14 -16.45 -1.13 14.34
N SER A 15 -17.50 -0.30 14.40
CA SER A 15 -18.38 -0.03 13.25
C SER A 15 -17.96 1.20 12.45
N SER A 16 -16.64 1.42 12.27
CA SER A 16 -16.19 2.43 11.31
C SER A 16 -16.40 1.89 9.89
N ASP A 17 -17.44 2.41 9.29
CA ASP A 17 -17.89 2.31 7.92
C ASP A 17 -16.71 2.15 6.94
N PRO A 18 -16.57 1.05 6.19
CA PRO A 18 -15.51 0.87 5.19
C PRO A 18 -15.53 1.95 4.10
N VAL A 19 -16.66 2.66 3.96
CA VAL A 19 -16.83 3.83 3.08
C VAL A 19 -16.13 5.07 3.65
N ALA A 20 -16.08 5.24 4.98
CA ALA A 20 -15.37 6.34 5.63
C ALA A 20 -13.85 6.15 5.55
N ALA A 21 -13.35 4.92 5.71
CA ALA A 21 -11.93 4.60 5.49
C ALA A 21 -11.50 4.83 4.03
N LYS A 22 -12.39 4.60 3.07
CA LYS A 22 -12.15 4.86 1.65
C LYS A 22 -12.18 6.36 1.31
N LYS A 23 -12.98 7.18 2.05
CA LYS A 23 -13.04 8.64 1.88
C LYS A 23 -11.85 9.37 2.50
N LEU A 24 -11.27 8.87 3.59
CA LEU A 24 -10.03 9.43 4.16
C LEU A 24 -8.79 9.12 3.29
N ALA A 25 -8.83 8.07 2.48
CA ALA A 25 -7.82 7.79 1.47
C ALA A 25 -7.86 8.73 0.25
N THR A 26 -8.94 9.50 0.07
CA THR A 26 -9.13 10.41 -1.07
C THR A 26 -8.72 11.86 -0.82
N ILE A 27 -8.31 12.25 0.39
CA ILE A 27 -7.80 13.61 0.68
C ILE A 27 -6.28 13.74 0.38
N GLY A 28 -5.79 13.00 -0.55
CA GLY A 28 -4.43 13.16 -1.09
C GLY A 28 -4.02 11.90 -1.81
N GLY A 29 -4.37 11.81 -3.07
CA GLY A 29 -4.07 10.68 -3.97
C GLY A 29 -2.59 10.32 -4.16
N LEU A 30 -1.71 10.78 -3.27
CA LEU A 30 -0.29 10.45 -3.25
C LEU A 30 -0.01 9.42 -2.15
N SER A 31 0.71 8.35 -2.51
CA SER A 31 1.19 7.37 -1.53
C SER A 31 2.07 8.05 -0.47
N LEU A 32 2.23 7.40 0.70
CA LEU A 32 3.12 7.89 1.77
C LEU A 32 4.53 8.19 1.23
N PHE A 33 5.01 7.37 0.31
CA PHE A 33 6.28 7.58 -0.40
C PHE A 33 6.34 8.95 -1.08
N TRP A 34 5.36 9.30 -1.89
CA TRP A 34 5.33 10.58 -2.60
C TRP A 34 5.20 11.77 -1.66
N ARG A 35 4.45 11.63 -0.56
CA ARG A 35 4.33 12.69 0.45
C ARG A 35 5.66 12.95 1.16
N THR A 36 6.33 11.91 1.64
CA THR A 36 7.64 12.04 2.30
C THR A 36 8.71 12.54 1.33
N PHE A 37 8.72 12.02 0.10
CA PHE A 37 9.63 12.46 -0.94
C PHE A 37 9.46 13.96 -1.27
N LEU A 38 8.23 14.42 -1.49
CA LEU A 38 7.94 15.82 -1.80
C LEU A 38 8.22 16.76 -0.61
N LEU A 39 7.93 16.32 0.62
CA LEU A 39 8.25 17.11 1.82
C LEU A 39 9.75 17.28 2.00
N ILE A 40 10.51 16.19 1.95
CA ILE A 40 11.97 16.24 2.12
C ILE A 40 12.61 16.97 0.93
N GLY A 41 12.24 16.64 -0.28
CA GLY A 41 12.72 17.29 -1.49
C GLY A 41 12.36 18.77 -1.55
N GLY A 42 11.14 19.12 -1.18
CA GLY A 42 10.69 20.51 -1.08
C GLY A 42 11.44 21.31 -0.03
N LEU A 43 11.63 20.75 1.18
CA LEU A 43 12.40 21.38 2.24
C LEU A 43 13.85 21.63 1.82
N LEU A 44 14.50 20.60 1.26
CA LEU A 44 15.86 20.73 0.74
C LEU A 44 15.96 21.76 -0.40
N GLY A 45 14.96 21.76 -1.29
CA GLY A 45 14.86 22.76 -2.36
C GLY A 45 14.73 24.19 -1.83
N VAL A 46 13.88 24.42 -0.84
CA VAL A 46 13.74 25.74 -0.20
C VAL A 46 15.04 26.18 0.50
N CYS A 47 15.67 25.28 1.26
CA CYS A 47 16.96 25.58 1.89
C CYS A 47 18.04 25.92 0.86
N LEU A 48 18.08 25.22 -0.26
CA LEU A 48 19.02 25.47 -1.33
C LEU A 48 18.78 26.82 -1.99
N ILE A 49 17.52 27.14 -2.33
CA ILE A 49 17.15 28.45 -2.92
C ILE A 49 17.53 29.56 -1.95
N ALA A 50 17.21 29.44 -0.68
CA ALA A 50 17.60 30.41 0.34
C ALA A 50 19.12 30.59 0.43
N ALA A 51 19.87 29.51 0.41
CA ALA A 51 21.34 29.54 0.42
C ALA A 51 21.92 30.23 -0.83
N LEU A 52 21.38 29.91 -2.01
CA LEU A 52 21.80 30.54 -3.27
C LEU A 52 21.48 32.04 -3.31
N VAL A 53 20.28 32.43 -2.86
CA VAL A 53 19.89 33.86 -2.79
C VAL A 53 20.79 34.62 -1.83
N THR A 54 21.01 34.07 -0.63
CA THR A 54 21.87 34.67 0.38
C THR A 54 23.32 34.78 -0.13
N PHE A 55 23.84 33.71 -0.71
CA PHE A 55 25.18 33.68 -1.28
C PHE A 55 25.33 34.72 -2.39
N ASN A 56 24.37 34.82 -3.32
CA ASN A 56 24.41 35.80 -4.41
C ASN A 56 24.34 37.24 -3.86
N ALA A 57 23.50 37.48 -2.86
CA ALA A 57 23.40 38.79 -2.20
C ALA A 57 24.72 39.19 -1.51
N THR A 58 25.38 38.27 -0.83
CA THR A 58 26.65 38.53 -0.13
C THR A 58 27.83 38.71 -1.08
N GLN A 59 27.78 38.22 -2.32
CA GLN A 59 28.85 38.35 -3.30
C GLN A 59 28.83 39.67 -4.07
N GLN A 60 27.72 40.45 -4.02
CA GLN A 60 27.59 41.68 -4.80
C GLN A 60 28.60 42.76 -4.34
N ALA A 61 28.75 43.00 -3.06
CA ALA A 61 29.67 44.02 -2.53
C ALA A 61 31.16 43.69 -2.79
N PRO A 62 31.67 42.46 -2.56
CA PRO A 62 33.05 42.12 -2.93
C PRO A 62 33.35 42.20 -4.42
N LYS A 63 32.37 41.83 -5.29
CA LYS A 63 32.54 41.99 -6.73
C LYS A 63 32.66 43.45 -7.15
N ALA A 64 31.75 44.31 -6.66
CA ALA A 64 31.79 45.75 -6.92
C ALA A 64 33.13 46.38 -6.46
N GLN A 65 33.63 46.00 -5.31
CA GLN A 65 34.90 46.47 -4.77
C GLN A 65 36.10 46.03 -5.66
N ARG A 66 36.14 44.77 -6.10
CA ARG A 66 37.23 44.30 -7.00
C ARG A 66 37.22 45.02 -8.32
N LEU A 67 36.01 45.16 -8.95
CA LEU A 67 35.86 45.91 -10.19
C LEU A 67 36.29 47.38 -10.03
N ALA A 68 35.86 48.05 -8.95
CA ALA A 68 36.26 49.43 -8.69
C ALA A 68 37.77 49.59 -8.53
N LEU A 69 38.44 48.65 -7.83
CA LEU A 69 39.90 48.68 -7.68
C LEU A 69 40.63 48.47 -9.04
N GLN A 70 40.17 47.53 -9.86
CA GLN A 70 40.71 47.27 -11.19
C GLN A 70 40.59 48.50 -12.08
N ILE A 71 39.38 49.13 -12.12
CA ILE A 71 39.14 50.34 -12.92
C ILE A 71 39.97 51.48 -12.37
N ALA A 72 40.01 51.73 -11.07
CA ALA A 72 40.81 52.78 -10.47
C ALA A 72 42.31 52.62 -10.75
N SER A 73 42.82 51.38 -10.74
CA SER A 73 44.21 51.06 -11.13
C SER A 73 44.47 51.44 -12.58
N LEU A 74 43.53 51.06 -13.51
CA LEU A 74 43.65 51.41 -14.94
C LEU A 74 43.64 52.92 -15.16
N VAL A 75 42.74 53.62 -14.50
CA VAL A 75 42.66 55.12 -14.54
C VAL A 75 43.96 55.75 -14.09
N ASN A 76 44.49 55.31 -12.92
CA ASN A 76 45.70 55.83 -12.35
C ASN A 76 46.93 55.53 -13.22
N LEU A 77 47.04 54.34 -13.80
CA LEU A 77 48.09 53.99 -14.79
C LEU A 77 47.99 54.89 -16.02
N THR A 78 46.82 55.03 -16.59
CA THR A 78 46.54 55.91 -17.77
C THR A 78 46.90 57.35 -17.46
N ARG A 79 46.48 57.86 -16.28
CA ARG A 79 46.80 59.18 -15.79
C ARG A 79 48.31 59.40 -15.66
N ASN A 80 49.01 58.52 -14.99
CA ASN A 80 50.46 58.60 -14.79
C ASN A 80 51.22 58.53 -16.10
N ALA A 81 50.80 57.66 -17.03
CA ALA A 81 51.36 57.61 -18.38
C ALA A 81 51.20 58.89 -19.16
N LEU A 82 50.01 59.50 -19.10
CA LEU A 82 49.72 60.77 -19.82
C LEU A 82 50.45 61.96 -19.20
N VAL A 83 50.56 62.01 -17.84
CA VAL A 83 51.31 63.08 -17.15
C VAL A 83 52.82 63.00 -17.49
N SER A 84 53.39 61.81 -17.56
CA SER A 84 54.81 61.56 -17.87
C SER A 84 55.17 61.69 -19.34
N ALA A 85 54.17 61.71 -20.26
CA ALA A 85 54.40 61.80 -21.68
C ALA A 85 54.55 63.26 -22.16
N GLN A 86 55.48 63.49 -23.11
CA GLN A 86 55.60 64.82 -23.80
C GLN A 86 54.29 65.10 -24.57
N PRO A 87 53.84 66.37 -24.60
CA PRO A 87 52.57 66.74 -25.24
C PRO A 87 52.37 66.19 -26.63
N GLN A 88 53.43 66.18 -27.46
CA GLN A 88 53.40 65.70 -28.84
C GLN A 88 53.24 64.19 -28.96
N ARG A 89 53.56 63.40 -27.93
CA ARG A 89 53.45 61.95 -27.94
C ARG A 89 52.17 61.45 -27.24
N ARG A 90 51.40 62.32 -26.59
CA ARG A 90 50.18 61.94 -25.88
C ARG A 90 49.15 61.27 -26.79
N VAL A 91 48.97 61.78 -28.03
CA VAL A 91 48.03 61.21 -28.97
C VAL A 91 48.41 59.79 -29.39
N GLN A 92 49.71 59.51 -29.64
CA GLN A 92 50.21 58.18 -29.99
C GLN A 92 50.03 57.21 -28.79
N LEU A 93 50.29 57.66 -27.58
CA LEU A 93 50.12 56.86 -26.34
C LEU A 93 48.66 56.55 -26.12
N LEU A 94 47.74 57.47 -26.35
CA LEU A 94 46.29 57.23 -26.26
C LEU A 94 45.80 56.20 -27.27
N ASP A 95 46.33 56.23 -28.50
CA ASP A 95 46.00 55.21 -29.50
C ASP A 95 46.56 53.81 -29.15
N GLN A 96 47.74 53.80 -28.53
CA GLN A 96 48.34 52.53 -28.08
C GLN A 96 47.53 51.94 -26.88
N ILE A 97 47.18 52.73 -25.88
CA ILE A 97 46.33 52.31 -24.75
C ILE A 97 44.98 51.78 -25.24
N ALA A 98 44.38 52.47 -26.24
CA ALA A 98 43.16 52.03 -26.83
C ALA A 98 43.23 50.67 -27.50
N ARG A 99 44.36 50.34 -28.17
CA ARG A 99 44.60 49.05 -28.82
C ARG A 99 44.95 47.93 -27.89
N GLU A 100 45.81 48.23 -26.91
CA GLU A 100 46.36 47.17 -26.00
C GLU A 100 45.37 46.88 -24.83
N GLU A 101 44.89 47.95 -24.20
CA GLU A 101 44.05 47.81 -23.03
C GLU A 101 42.51 47.90 -23.32
N GLY A 102 42.13 48.21 -24.59
CA GLY A 102 40.73 48.42 -24.99
C GLY A 102 40.02 49.59 -24.25
N ALA A 103 40.85 50.46 -23.71
CA ALA A 103 40.36 51.65 -22.96
C ALA A 103 40.53 52.88 -23.87
N ARG A 104 39.43 53.42 -24.38
CA ARG A 104 39.47 54.62 -25.23
C ARG A 104 39.43 55.87 -24.37
N VAL A 105 40.44 56.72 -24.55
CA VAL A 105 40.52 57.99 -23.83
C VAL A 105 40.28 59.14 -24.79
N ARG A 106 39.41 60.10 -24.42
CA ARG A 106 39.16 61.33 -25.20
C ARG A 106 39.04 62.52 -24.27
N LEU A 107 39.29 63.71 -24.81
CA LEU A 107 39.10 64.94 -24.09
C LEU A 107 37.59 65.18 -23.81
N LEU A 108 37.25 65.61 -22.60
CA LEU A 108 35.87 65.95 -22.24
C LEU A 108 35.60 67.37 -22.78
N GLU A 109 34.68 67.47 -23.75
CA GLU A 109 34.27 68.77 -24.33
C GLU A 109 32.92 69.23 -23.77
N PRO A 110 32.68 70.56 -23.61
CA PRO A 110 31.40 71.03 -23.16
C PRO A 110 30.22 70.73 -24.10
N SER A 111 30.51 70.36 -25.34
CA SER A 111 29.56 69.99 -26.39
C SER A 111 29.17 68.50 -26.31
N ASP A 112 29.80 67.68 -25.48
CA ASP A 112 29.52 66.25 -25.39
C ASP A 112 28.07 65.97 -24.95
N VAL A 113 27.40 65.13 -25.71
CA VAL A 113 26.06 64.59 -25.39
C VAL A 113 26.23 63.39 -24.50
N VAL A 114 25.88 63.52 -23.23
CA VAL A 114 26.09 62.53 -22.22
C VAL A 114 24.79 61.91 -21.75
N VAL A 115 24.69 60.57 -21.80
CA VAL A 115 23.57 59.81 -21.24
C VAL A 115 23.96 59.24 -19.90
N ALA A 116 23.15 59.51 -18.86
CA ALA A 116 23.39 58.98 -17.52
C ALA A 116 23.46 57.48 -17.50
N PRO A 117 24.27 56.84 -16.61
CA PRO A 117 24.38 55.41 -16.50
C PRO A 117 23.08 54.78 -16.01
N ALA A 118 22.83 53.51 -16.38
CA ALA A 118 21.69 52.74 -15.87
C ALA A 118 21.74 52.66 -14.33
N THR A 119 20.56 52.72 -13.71
CA THR A 119 20.42 52.73 -12.26
C THR A 119 20.37 51.31 -11.68
N ASP A 120 21.17 50.41 -12.19
CA ASP A 120 21.24 49.06 -11.60
C ASP A 120 22.02 49.09 -10.27
N ARG A 121 21.58 48.31 -9.28
CA ARG A 121 22.11 48.32 -7.92
C ARG A 121 23.58 47.91 -7.88
N SER A 122 24.02 47.05 -8.78
CA SER A 122 25.42 46.67 -8.91
C SER A 122 26.30 47.81 -9.42
N ASP A 123 25.80 48.56 -10.42
CA ASP A 123 26.52 49.70 -11.02
C ASP A 123 26.64 50.86 -10.03
N LEU A 124 25.60 51.11 -9.24
CA LEU A 124 25.63 52.14 -8.19
C LEU A 124 26.70 51.85 -7.15
N LEU A 125 26.88 50.58 -6.72
CA LEU A 125 27.95 50.21 -5.77
C LEU A 125 29.33 50.39 -6.37
N VAL A 126 29.53 50.12 -7.66
CA VAL A 126 30.81 50.35 -8.35
C VAL A 126 31.08 51.81 -8.49
N GLN A 127 30.07 52.61 -8.91
CA GLN A 127 30.21 54.08 -9.00
C GLN A 127 30.53 54.75 -7.68
N GLN A 128 29.86 54.36 -6.60
CA GLN A 128 30.14 54.84 -5.26
C GLN A 128 31.60 54.56 -4.82
N ARG A 129 32.07 53.34 -5.04
CA ARG A 129 33.43 52.96 -4.74
C ARG A 129 34.47 53.66 -5.60
N LEU A 130 34.16 53.88 -6.88
CA LEU A 130 35.05 54.66 -7.77
C LEU A 130 35.11 56.11 -7.41
N SER A 131 34.01 56.76 -6.99
CA SER A 131 34.04 58.15 -6.53
C SER A 131 34.87 58.32 -5.25
N GLU A 132 34.81 57.32 -4.34
CA GLU A 132 35.68 57.29 -3.17
C GLU A 132 37.18 57.16 -3.49
N LEU A 133 37.54 56.37 -4.54
CA LEU A 133 38.92 56.12 -4.96
C LEU A 133 39.52 57.16 -5.88
N LEU A 134 38.70 57.75 -6.75
CA LEU A 134 39.14 58.69 -7.79
C LEU A 134 38.75 60.15 -7.49
N GLY A 135 37.87 60.37 -6.49
CA GLY A 135 37.40 61.70 -6.07
C GLY A 135 35.97 62.01 -6.55
N ASP A 136 35.27 62.84 -5.79
CA ASP A 136 33.85 63.19 -5.98
C ASP A 136 33.54 63.93 -7.28
N LYS A 137 34.56 64.43 -7.98
CA LYS A 137 34.38 65.09 -9.27
C LYS A 137 34.27 64.14 -10.45
N THR A 138 34.42 62.84 -10.25
CA THR A 138 34.34 61.82 -11.29
C THR A 138 32.89 61.69 -11.81
N LYS A 139 32.70 61.90 -13.11
CA LYS A 139 31.40 61.74 -13.77
C LYS A 139 31.32 60.36 -14.45
N PHE A 140 30.10 59.78 -14.46
CA PHE A 140 29.84 58.49 -15.08
C PHE A 140 28.76 58.64 -16.17
N ALA A 141 28.94 57.91 -17.28
CA ALA A 141 27.96 57.87 -18.35
C ALA A 141 27.87 56.50 -18.98
N SER A 142 26.70 56.17 -19.54
CA SER A 142 26.48 54.95 -20.34
C SER A 142 26.71 55.17 -21.83
N GLN A 143 26.68 56.43 -22.24
CA GLN A 143 26.92 56.80 -23.62
C GLN A 143 27.46 58.21 -23.69
N VAL A 144 28.45 58.43 -24.54
CA VAL A 144 29.00 59.75 -24.88
C VAL A 144 29.07 59.87 -26.39
N ASN A 145 28.42 60.90 -26.96
CA ASN A 145 28.38 61.20 -28.40
C ASN A 145 27.99 59.95 -29.25
N ALA A 146 26.91 59.29 -28.85
CA ALA A 146 26.36 58.08 -29.53
C ALA A 146 27.24 56.82 -29.41
N GLU A 147 28.37 56.84 -28.73
CA GLU A 147 29.14 55.64 -28.43
C GLU A 147 28.71 55.05 -27.09
N SER A 148 28.19 53.82 -27.13
CA SER A 148 27.80 53.05 -25.95
C SER A 148 29.00 52.37 -25.34
N ALA A 149 29.42 52.79 -24.14
CA ALA A 149 30.47 52.17 -23.33
C ALA A 149 30.26 52.56 -21.89
N TRP A 150 30.98 51.97 -20.97
CA TRP A 150 30.99 52.43 -19.60
C TRP A 150 32.04 53.54 -19.45
N TRP A 151 31.56 54.82 -19.41
CA TRP A 151 32.37 55.99 -19.40
C TRP A 151 32.56 56.52 -17.98
N LEU A 152 33.81 56.88 -17.67
CA LEU A 152 34.13 57.60 -16.46
C LEU A 152 35.08 58.76 -16.74
N SER A 153 34.91 59.89 -16.04
CA SER A 153 35.77 61.06 -16.19
C SER A 153 36.91 61.06 -15.19
N PHE A 154 38.08 61.55 -15.58
CA PHE A 154 39.20 61.85 -14.72
C PHE A 154 39.90 63.11 -15.14
N ALA A 155 40.59 63.78 -14.24
CA ALA A 155 41.28 65.06 -14.47
C ALA A 155 42.78 64.85 -14.56
N ILE A 156 43.41 65.57 -15.47
CA ILE A 156 44.87 65.73 -15.58
C ILE A 156 45.14 67.25 -15.68
N ASP A 157 45.79 67.85 -14.74
CA ASP A 157 46.02 69.28 -14.60
C ASP A 157 44.67 70.03 -14.67
N ASP A 158 44.44 70.92 -15.65
CA ASP A 158 43.22 71.64 -15.86
C ASP A 158 42.24 70.97 -16.86
N ASP A 159 42.69 69.88 -17.51
CA ASP A 159 41.91 69.21 -18.53
C ASP A 159 41.14 67.98 -17.96
N GLN A 160 39.92 67.76 -18.43
CA GLN A 160 39.14 66.61 -18.12
C GLN A 160 39.09 65.61 -19.26
N TYR A 161 39.18 64.33 -18.96
CA TYR A 161 39.20 63.26 -19.96
C TYR A 161 38.09 62.26 -19.68
N TRP A 162 37.51 61.69 -20.72
CA TRP A 162 36.65 60.50 -20.68
C TRP A 162 37.46 59.23 -20.92
N LEU A 163 37.26 58.25 -20.08
CA LEU A 163 37.74 56.85 -20.29
C LEU A 163 36.56 55.96 -20.59
N ALA A 164 36.54 55.36 -21.75
CA ALA A 164 35.55 54.33 -22.11
C ALA A 164 36.11 52.95 -21.85
N ILE A 165 35.37 52.16 -21.13
CA ILE A 165 35.69 50.75 -20.85
C ILE A 165 34.59 49.87 -21.51
N GLU A 166 35.01 48.91 -22.31
CA GLU A 166 34.04 47.99 -22.96
C GLU A 166 33.34 47.13 -21.90
N PRO A 167 31.99 47.06 -21.89
CA PRO A 167 31.23 46.26 -20.92
C PRO A 167 31.62 44.79 -20.91
N GLN A 168 32.06 44.25 -22.04
CA GLN A 168 32.47 42.85 -22.19
C GLN A 168 33.71 42.49 -21.35
N ARG A 169 34.62 43.44 -21.08
CA ARG A 169 35.79 43.24 -20.22
C ARG A 169 35.47 43.34 -18.74
N LEU A 170 34.39 44.04 -18.43
CA LEU A 170 33.86 44.14 -17.07
C LEU A 170 32.98 42.93 -16.71
N ALA A 171 32.46 42.22 -17.73
CA ALA A 171 31.70 41.00 -17.56
C ALA A 171 32.64 39.91 -17.04
N ASN A 172 32.74 39.84 -15.73
CA ASN A 172 33.49 38.83 -15.04
C ASN A 172 32.87 37.47 -15.38
N THR A 173 33.57 36.64 -16.14
CA THR A 173 33.25 35.23 -16.35
C THR A 173 33.46 34.47 -15.05
N GLY A 174 32.61 34.78 -14.04
CA GLY A 174 32.56 34.02 -12.82
C GLY A 174 32.15 32.56 -13.13
N PRO A 175 32.50 31.61 -12.28
CA PRO A 175 32.15 30.22 -12.50
C PRO A 175 30.65 30.09 -12.78
N ASN A 176 30.29 29.29 -13.78
CA ASN A 176 28.92 29.02 -14.19
C ASN A 176 28.16 28.34 -13.04
N TRP A 177 27.55 29.11 -12.16
CA TRP A 177 26.84 28.67 -10.96
C TRP A 177 25.66 27.73 -11.26
N TRP A 178 25.19 27.74 -12.50
CA TRP A 178 24.09 26.86 -12.88
C TRP A 178 24.48 25.36 -12.82
N TRP A 179 25.73 24.99 -13.11
CA TRP A 179 26.22 23.62 -12.92
C TRP A 179 26.26 23.21 -11.46
N ILE A 180 26.69 24.10 -10.59
CA ILE A 180 26.74 23.86 -9.14
C ILE A 180 25.29 23.74 -8.60
N SER A 181 24.39 24.60 -9.03
CA SER A 181 22.98 24.54 -8.68
C SER A 181 22.34 23.22 -9.14
N LEU A 182 22.60 22.79 -10.39
CA LEU A 182 22.12 21.53 -10.92
C LEU A 182 22.65 20.33 -10.13
N LEU A 183 23.94 20.34 -9.78
CA LEU A 183 24.56 19.28 -8.96
C LEU A 183 23.89 19.18 -7.57
N VAL A 184 23.68 20.30 -6.90
CA VAL A 184 23.09 20.31 -5.56
C VAL A 184 21.61 19.91 -5.59
N ILE A 185 20.86 20.35 -6.60
CA ILE A 185 19.47 19.94 -6.80
C ILE A 185 19.39 18.42 -7.04
N SER A 186 20.27 17.89 -7.92
CA SER A 186 20.28 16.45 -8.20
C SER A 186 20.62 15.63 -6.96
N LEU A 187 21.59 16.08 -6.15
CA LEU A 187 21.96 15.44 -4.89
C LEU A 187 20.81 15.49 -3.86
N ALA A 188 20.09 16.61 -3.77
CA ALA A 188 18.94 16.75 -2.90
C ALA A 188 17.79 15.79 -3.30
N VAL A 189 17.50 15.67 -4.60
CA VAL A 189 16.49 14.75 -5.12
C VAL A 189 16.88 13.29 -4.86
N ILE A 190 18.14 12.92 -5.10
CA ILE A 190 18.65 11.57 -4.84
C ILE A 190 18.56 11.26 -3.34
N SER A 191 18.98 12.18 -2.47
CA SER A 191 18.91 12.00 -1.02
C SER A 191 17.47 11.82 -0.54
N ALA A 192 16.55 12.65 -1.02
CA ALA A 192 15.13 12.54 -0.70
C ALA A 192 14.55 11.19 -1.16
N TRP A 193 14.93 10.71 -2.33
CA TRP A 193 14.51 9.41 -2.85
C TRP A 193 15.05 8.25 -2.01
N VAL A 194 16.33 8.27 -1.65
CA VAL A 194 16.98 7.25 -0.80
C VAL A 194 16.31 7.18 0.58
N ILE A 195 16.15 8.32 1.25
CA ILE A 195 15.52 8.38 2.58
C ILE A 195 14.07 7.86 2.49
N SER A 196 13.32 8.27 1.46
CA SER A 196 11.94 7.80 1.26
C SER A 196 11.87 6.28 1.06
N GLN A 197 12.84 5.68 0.34
CA GLN A 197 12.91 4.22 0.17
C GLN A 197 13.27 3.50 1.47
N LEU A 198 14.23 4.03 2.23
CA LEU A 198 14.69 3.43 3.49
C LEU A 198 13.58 3.38 4.55
N VAL A 199 12.65 4.34 4.56
CA VAL A 199 11.57 4.41 5.54
C VAL A 199 10.29 3.73 5.05
N ASN A 200 9.87 4.00 3.82
CA ASN A 200 8.55 3.55 3.35
C ASN A 200 8.47 2.06 2.99
N ARG A 201 9.54 1.48 2.44
CA ARG A 201 9.54 0.05 2.10
C ARG A 201 9.36 -0.86 3.31
N PRO A 202 10.14 -0.72 4.41
CA PRO A 202 9.94 -1.51 5.62
C PRO A 202 8.55 -1.34 6.23
N LEU A 203 8.04 -0.11 6.30
CA LEU A 203 6.69 0.15 6.82
C LEU A 203 5.59 -0.51 6.00
N GLN A 204 5.71 -0.54 4.67
CA GLN A 204 4.77 -1.25 3.80
C GLN A 204 4.84 -2.76 3.97
N SER A 205 6.05 -3.33 4.17
CA SER A 205 6.21 -4.77 4.45
C SER A 205 5.60 -5.15 5.80
N LEU A 206 5.81 -4.36 6.83
CA LEU A 206 5.19 -4.52 8.14
C LEU A 206 3.66 -4.43 8.05
N ALA A 207 3.12 -3.42 7.36
CA ALA A 207 1.67 -3.27 7.18
C ALA A 207 1.04 -4.43 6.39
N ARG A 208 1.78 -5.05 5.45
CA ARG A 208 1.34 -6.26 4.74
C ARG A 208 1.35 -7.47 5.66
N ALA A 209 2.43 -7.67 6.43
CA ALA A 209 2.57 -8.77 7.36
C ALA A 209 1.50 -8.72 8.47
N ILE A 210 1.20 -7.54 9.02
CA ILE A 210 0.10 -7.35 9.98
C ILE A 210 -1.25 -7.74 9.37
N ARG A 211 -1.54 -7.32 8.13
CA ARG A 211 -2.79 -7.69 7.44
C ARG A 211 -2.89 -9.19 7.18
N GLN A 212 -1.78 -9.85 6.83
CA GLN A 212 -1.73 -11.30 6.68
C GLN A 212 -2.04 -11.99 8.01
N LEU A 213 -1.38 -11.58 9.09
CA LEU A 213 -1.60 -12.13 10.42
C LEU A 213 -3.06 -11.93 10.90
N ALA A 214 -3.61 -10.73 10.70
CA ALA A 214 -5.00 -10.42 11.04
C ALA A 214 -6.02 -11.24 10.22
N SER A 215 -5.68 -11.64 8.99
CA SER A 215 -6.50 -12.54 8.17
C SER A 215 -6.31 -14.03 8.46
N GLY A 216 -5.57 -14.38 9.54
CA GLY A 216 -5.29 -15.77 9.92
C GLY A 216 -4.32 -16.50 8.99
N LYS A 217 -3.61 -15.77 8.12
CA LYS A 217 -2.58 -16.34 7.23
C LYS A 217 -1.22 -16.31 7.94
N PRO A 218 -0.35 -17.32 7.71
CA PRO A 218 0.99 -17.28 8.25
C PRO A 218 1.72 -16.04 7.68
N ALA A 219 2.18 -15.17 8.56
CA ALA A 219 2.97 -14.01 8.19
C ALA A 219 4.41 -14.47 7.91
N GLN A 220 5.00 -13.96 6.82
CA GLN A 220 6.43 -14.13 6.59
C GLN A 220 7.21 -13.35 7.62
N ALA A 221 8.32 -13.94 8.12
CA ALA A 221 9.23 -13.25 9.02
C ALA A 221 9.79 -11.99 8.36
N LEU A 222 9.73 -10.88 9.09
CA LEU A 222 10.27 -9.61 8.64
C LEU A 222 11.78 -9.55 8.90
N PRO A 223 12.57 -8.91 8.02
CA PRO A 223 14.01 -8.80 8.20
C PRO A 223 14.34 -7.96 9.45
N GLU A 224 15.23 -8.48 10.28
CA GLU A 224 15.69 -7.81 11.51
C GLU A 224 16.94 -6.95 11.29
N ASN A 225 17.32 -6.76 10.02
CA ASN A 225 18.43 -5.92 9.58
C ASN A 225 17.89 -4.53 9.20
N GLY A 226 18.67 -3.48 9.48
CA GLY A 226 18.33 -2.10 9.12
C GLY A 226 18.44 -1.11 10.28
N PRO A 227 17.74 0.04 10.22
CA PRO A 227 17.70 0.99 11.31
C PRO A 227 17.21 0.34 12.61
N THR A 228 17.86 0.67 13.72
CA THR A 228 17.67 0.01 15.03
C THR A 228 16.19 -0.04 15.44
N GLU A 229 15.47 1.06 15.24
CA GLU A 229 14.06 1.18 15.61
C GLU A 229 13.16 0.26 14.78
N LEU A 230 13.42 0.14 13.47
CA LEU A 230 12.68 -0.74 12.58
C LEU A 230 13.00 -2.21 12.83
N ALA A 231 14.28 -2.52 13.07
CA ALA A 231 14.72 -3.86 13.44
C ALA A 231 14.05 -4.35 14.73
N LEU A 232 13.97 -3.48 15.75
CA LEU A 232 13.28 -3.78 16.99
C LEU A 232 11.79 -4.05 16.79
N ILE A 233 11.10 -3.22 16.01
CA ILE A 233 9.67 -3.41 15.67
C ILE A 233 9.46 -4.73 14.93
N ASN A 234 10.30 -5.04 13.94
CA ASN A 234 10.23 -6.28 13.19
C ASN A 234 10.46 -7.50 14.07
N GLN A 235 11.43 -7.43 15.00
CA GLN A 235 11.69 -8.49 15.99
C GLN A 235 10.49 -8.74 16.89
N GLN A 236 9.88 -7.66 17.43
CA GLN A 236 8.68 -7.80 18.26
C GLN A 236 7.50 -8.36 17.47
N PHE A 237 7.33 -7.94 16.21
CA PHE A 237 6.31 -8.50 15.32
C PHE A 237 6.55 -10.01 15.06
N ASN A 238 7.79 -10.41 14.73
CA ASN A 238 8.15 -11.80 14.49
C ASN A 238 7.87 -12.66 15.72
N ARG A 239 8.21 -12.15 16.93
CA ARG A 239 7.92 -12.81 18.18
C ARG A 239 6.42 -12.98 18.41
N LEU A 240 5.64 -11.90 18.23
CA LEU A 240 4.18 -11.97 18.36
C LEU A 240 3.56 -12.97 17.38
N ALA A 241 4.01 -12.98 16.13
CA ALA A 241 3.54 -13.92 15.11
C ALA A 241 3.86 -15.38 15.51
N HIS A 242 5.04 -15.62 16.08
CA HIS A 242 5.44 -16.93 16.59
C HIS A 242 4.58 -17.37 17.78
N ASP A 243 4.40 -16.48 18.77
CA ASP A 243 3.61 -16.77 19.98
C ASP A 243 2.14 -17.07 19.61
N LEU A 244 1.55 -16.33 18.67
CA LEU A 244 0.21 -16.62 18.18
C LEU A 244 0.12 -17.98 17.47
N ALA A 245 1.11 -18.33 16.65
CA ALA A 245 1.15 -19.63 15.98
C ALA A 245 1.29 -20.77 16.99
N GLN A 246 2.09 -20.58 18.04
CA GLN A 246 2.24 -21.55 19.12
C GLN A 246 0.94 -21.71 19.91
N LEU A 247 0.27 -20.63 20.28
CA LEU A 247 -1.03 -20.68 20.94
C LEU A 247 -2.09 -21.45 20.12
N ASP A 248 -2.12 -21.25 18.81
CA ASP A 248 -3.02 -21.98 17.91
C ASP A 248 -2.67 -23.48 17.84
N ALA A 249 -1.37 -23.82 17.84
CA ALA A 249 -0.90 -25.19 17.87
C ALA A 249 -1.26 -25.88 19.22
N ASP A 250 -1.00 -25.23 20.35
CA ASP A 250 -1.29 -25.73 21.68
C ASP A 250 -2.80 -25.93 21.87
N ARG A 251 -3.62 -24.97 21.40
CA ARG A 251 -5.07 -25.12 21.40
C ARG A 251 -5.53 -26.32 20.58
N SER A 252 -4.94 -26.52 19.41
CA SER A 252 -5.28 -27.64 18.52
C SER A 252 -4.90 -28.98 19.16
N LEU A 253 -3.75 -29.05 19.85
CA LEU A 253 -3.28 -30.22 20.55
C LEU A 253 -4.19 -30.55 21.78
N ALA A 254 -4.52 -29.55 22.59
CA ALA A 254 -5.42 -29.69 23.72
C ALA A 254 -6.79 -30.25 23.32
N LEU A 255 -7.37 -29.69 22.23
CA LEU A 255 -8.65 -30.13 21.68
C LEU A 255 -8.58 -31.58 21.14
N ALA A 256 -7.43 -31.97 20.55
CA ALA A 256 -7.21 -33.36 20.13
C ALA A 256 -7.14 -34.33 21.32
N GLY A 257 -6.46 -33.96 22.40
CA GLY A 257 -6.41 -34.73 23.64
C GLY A 257 -7.79 -34.91 24.27
N ILE A 258 -8.52 -33.81 24.46
CA ILE A 258 -9.90 -33.83 25.00
C ILE A 258 -10.79 -34.76 24.18
N SER A 259 -10.68 -34.74 22.82
CA SER A 259 -11.46 -35.63 21.97
C SER A 259 -11.21 -37.13 22.25
N HIS A 260 -9.92 -37.46 22.34
CA HIS A 260 -9.53 -38.83 22.61
C HIS A 260 -10.06 -39.29 23.98
N ASP A 261 -9.91 -38.43 24.98
CA ASP A 261 -10.29 -38.75 26.36
C ASP A 261 -11.82 -38.83 26.56
N ILE A 262 -12.61 -38.15 25.75
CA ILE A 262 -14.07 -38.27 25.72
C ILE A 262 -14.49 -39.52 24.90
N ARG A 263 -13.84 -39.83 23.81
CA ARG A 263 -14.21 -40.97 22.95
C ARG A 263 -14.00 -42.31 23.66
N THR A 264 -12.97 -42.43 24.47
CA THR A 264 -12.66 -43.67 25.20
C THR A 264 -13.80 -44.12 26.13
N PRO A 265 -14.36 -43.27 27.03
CA PRO A 265 -15.50 -43.64 27.85
C PRO A 265 -16.80 -43.88 27.02
N LEU A 266 -17.02 -43.12 25.96
CA LEU A 266 -18.16 -43.34 25.06
C LEU A 266 -18.12 -44.72 24.38
N THR A 267 -16.95 -45.14 23.92
CA THR A 267 -16.73 -46.49 23.37
C THR A 267 -17.00 -47.57 24.41
N ARG A 268 -16.57 -47.38 25.67
CA ARG A 268 -16.85 -48.29 26.80
C ARG A 268 -18.35 -48.36 27.07
N LEU A 269 -19.03 -47.23 27.18
CA LEU A 269 -20.47 -47.19 27.37
C LEU A 269 -21.23 -47.91 26.25
N ARG A 270 -20.82 -47.75 24.99
CA ARG A 270 -21.41 -48.44 23.87
C ARG A 270 -21.24 -49.97 23.99
N LEU A 271 -20.05 -50.45 24.37
CA LEU A 271 -19.79 -51.88 24.64
C LEU A 271 -20.63 -52.43 25.79
N GLU A 272 -20.75 -51.68 26.91
CA GLU A 272 -21.57 -52.04 28.07
C GLU A 272 -23.06 -52.19 27.70
N LEU A 273 -23.58 -51.28 26.81
CA LEU A 273 -24.95 -51.36 26.32
C LEU A 273 -25.17 -52.54 25.40
N GLU A 274 -24.21 -52.95 24.57
CA GLU A 274 -24.29 -54.13 23.72
C GLU A 274 -24.43 -55.43 24.53
N PHE A 275 -23.87 -55.48 25.74
CA PHE A 275 -23.98 -56.62 26.67
C PHE A 275 -25.08 -56.47 27.74
N ALA A 276 -25.77 -55.32 27.78
CA ALA A 276 -26.81 -55.05 28.73
C ALA A 276 -28.09 -55.88 28.42
N LYS A 277 -28.71 -56.44 29.44
CA LYS A 277 -29.99 -57.15 29.35
C LYS A 277 -31.16 -56.15 29.41
N ILE A 278 -31.30 -55.33 28.38
CA ILE A 278 -32.38 -54.36 28.20
C ILE A 278 -33.13 -54.66 26.90
N PRO A 279 -34.37 -54.14 26.70
CA PRO A 279 -35.10 -54.28 25.44
C PRO A 279 -34.29 -53.70 24.27
N ASP A 280 -34.36 -54.37 23.13
CA ASP A 280 -33.59 -54.01 21.93
C ASP A 280 -33.85 -52.55 21.49
N ALA A 281 -35.10 -52.09 21.52
CA ALA A 281 -35.50 -50.73 21.17
C ALA A 281 -34.83 -49.65 22.10
N ASP A 282 -34.73 -49.94 23.38
CA ASP A 282 -34.10 -49.02 24.35
C ASP A 282 -32.59 -49.00 24.14
N ARG A 283 -31.99 -50.20 23.88
CA ARG A 283 -30.57 -50.32 23.58
C ARG A 283 -30.18 -49.59 22.35
N ASP A 284 -30.91 -49.76 21.24
CA ASP A 284 -30.66 -49.11 19.98
C ASP A 284 -30.78 -47.59 20.13
N SER A 285 -31.79 -47.08 20.83
CA SER A 285 -31.95 -45.66 21.08
C SER A 285 -30.77 -45.05 21.87
N MET A 286 -30.24 -45.78 22.91
CA MET A 286 -29.06 -45.34 23.65
C MET A 286 -27.77 -45.38 22.82
N ILE A 287 -27.59 -46.37 21.97
CA ILE A 287 -26.45 -46.48 21.04
C ILE A 287 -26.49 -45.31 20.03
N ASP A 288 -27.65 -44.98 19.52
CA ASP A 288 -27.85 -43.84 18.60
C ASP A 288 -27.48 -42.53 19.27
N GLU A 289 -27.86 -42.32 20.55
CA GLU A 289 -27.51 -41.11 21.27
C GLU A 289 -26.00 -41.01 21.55
N ILE A 290 -25.32 -42.11 21.92
CA ILE A 290 -23.85 -42.16 22.04
C ILE A 290 -23.18 -41.84 20.71
N THR A 291 -23.65 -42.39 19.62
CA THR A 291 -23.13 -42.14 18.27
C THR A 291 -23.31 -40.66 17.88
N ARG A 292 -24.44 -40.08 18.26
CA ARG A 292 -24.72 -38.64 18.07
C ARG A 292 -23.77 -37.77 18.89
N ILE A 293 -23.48 -38.09 20.14
CA ILE A 293 -22.50 -37.39 20.98
C ILE A 293 -21.11 -37.47 20.34
N ASP A 294 -20.64 -38.62 19.88
CA ASP A 294 -19.34 -38.77 19.22
C ASP A 294 -19.25 -37.91 17.92
N SER A 295 -20.35 -37.88 17.16
CA SER A 295 -20.45 -37.00 15.94
C SER A 295 -20.33 -35.51 16.28
N ILE A 296 -21.01 -35.06 17.37
CA ILE A 296 -20.94 -33.65 17.81
C ILE A 296 -19.52 -33.29 18.26
N ILE A 297 -18.88 -34.16 19.02
CA ILE A 297 -17.49 -33.98 19.46
C ILE A 297 -16.55 -33.92 18.24
N GLY A 298 -16.72 -34.83 17.28
CA GLY A 298 -15.97 -34.81 16.03
C GLY A 298 -16.11 -33.47 15.28
N GLN A 299 -17.34 -32.99 15.14
CA GLN A 299 -17.60 -31.69 14.46
C GLN A 299 -17.03 -30.50 15.23
N PHE A 300 -17.08 -30.54 16.59
CA PHE A 300 -16.50 -29.48 17.41
C PHE A 300 -14.98 -29.39 17.24
N ILE A 301 -14.30 -30.52 17.24
CA ILE A 301 -12.85 -30.60 17.02
C ILE A 301 -12.52 -30.14 15.62
N ASP A 302 -13.34 -30.55 14.67
CA ASP A 302 -13.21 -30.12 13.29
C ASP A 302 -13.34 -28.60 13.14
N TYR A 303 -14.29 -28.00 13.82
CA TYR A 303 -14.44 -26.54 13.87
C TYR A 303 -13.19 -25.88 14.47
N ALA A 304 -12.68 -26.41 15.58
CA ALA A 304 -11.50 -25.88 16.24
C ALA A 304 -10.21 -26.01 15.42
N ARG A 305 -10.05 -27.13 14.68
CA ARG A 305 -8.91 -27.37 13.78
C ARG A 305 -9.00 -26.61 12.46
N ALA A 306 -10.18 -26.11 12.07
CA ALA A 306 -10.35 -25.34 10.86
C ALA A 306 -9.52 -24.04 10.83
N SER A 307 -8.93 -23.63 11.97
CA SER A 307 -8.02 -22.46 12.07
C SER A 307 -6.57 -22.80 11.71
N GLY A 308 -6.14 -24.06 11.79
CA GLY A 308 -4.75 -24.47 11.52
C GLY A 308 -4.38 -24.33 10.04
N ALA A 309 -3.26 -23.68 9.74
CA ALA A 309 -2.76 -23.55 8.37
C ALA A 309 -2.32 -24.92 7.83
N ARG A 310 -2.93 -25.33 6.71
CA ARG A 310 -2.45 -26.46 5.90
C ARG A 310 -1.81 -25.94 4.62
N PRO A 311 -0.79 -26.62 4.08
CA PRO A 311 -0.17 -26.21 2.83
C PRO A 311 -1.21 -26.18 1.70
N LEU A 312 -1.22 -25.07 0.97
CA LEU A 312 -2.04 -24.92 -0.22
C LEU A 312 -1.38 -25.67 -1.37
N GLN A 313 -2.19 -26.32 -2.20
CA GLN A 313 -1.74 -26.98 -3.41
C GLN A 313 -2.78 -26.81 -4.51
N HIS A 314 -2.35 -26.95 -5.75
CA HIS A 314 -3.23 -26.90 -6.89
C HIS A 314 -4.11 -28.15 -6.90
N THR A 315 -5.40 -28.00 -6.55
CA THR A 315 -6.34 -29.10 -6.38
C THR A 315 -7.40 -29.06 -7.46
N ALA A 316 -7.46 -30.12 -8.25
CA ALA A 316 -8.55 -30.36 -9.22
C ALA A 316 -9.85 -30.66 -8.46
N ILE A 317 -10.94 -29.99 -8.82
CA ILE A 317 -12.22 -30.09 -8.09
C ILE A 317 -13.01 -31.33 -8.45
N ALA A 318 -13.06 -31.69 -9.72
CA ALA A 318 -13.84 -32.83 -10.23
C ALA A 318 -13.50 -34.15 -9.52
N PRO A 319 -12.22 -34.59 -9.36
CA PRO A 319 -11.89 -35.82 -8.66
C PRO A 319 -12.30 -35.82 -7.17
N VAL A 320 -12.28 -34.65 -6.51
CA VAL A 320 -12.74 -34.53 -5.14
C VAL A 320 -14.24 -34.72 -5.04
N LEU A 321 -15.01 -34.13 -5.97
CA LEU A 321 -16.45 -34.30 -6.04
C LEU A 321 -16.83 -35.74 -6.33
N GLU A 322 -16.19 -36.40 -7.29
CA GLU A 322 -16.41 -37.82 -7.60
C GLU A 322 -16.16 -38.71 -6.40
N LYS A 323 -15.08 -38.49 -5.65
CA LYS A 323 -14.78 -39.22 -4.41
C LYS A 323 -15.89 -39.04 -3.38
N ILE A 324 -16.37 -37.79 -3.20
CA ILE A 324 -17.40 -37.47 -2.20
C ILE A 324 -18.73 -38.14 -2.61
N THR A 325 -19.15 -38.01 -3.86
CA THR A 325 -20.40 -38.61 -4.35
C THR A 325 -20.39 -40.12 -4.25
N ALA A 326 -19.24 -40.78 -4.51
CA ALA A 326 -19.07 -42.20 -4.24
C ALA A 326 -19.27 -42.54 -2.76
N GLY A 327 -18.90 -41.69 -1.82
CA GLY A 327 -19.16 -41.86 -0.40
C GLY A 327 -20.65 -41.86 -0.02
N PHE A 328 -21.50 -41.19 -0.81
CA PHE A 328 -22.95 -41.19 -0.66
C PHE A 328 -23.68 -42.31 -1.39
N ALA A 329 -22.95 -43.23 -2.04
CA ALA A 329 -23.54 -44.30 -2.86
C ALA A 329 -24.55 -45.18 -2.11
N THR A 330 -24.36 -45.41 -0.79
CA THR A 330 -25.30 -46.19 0.05
C THR A 330 -26.68 -45.52 0.12
N TYR A 331 -26.74 -44.21 0.21
CA TYR A 331 -28.00 -43.44 0.23
C TYR A 331 -28.64 -43.40 -1.15
N THR A 332 -27.82 -43.26 -2.21
CA THR A 332 -28.28 -43.27 -3.60
C THR A 332 -28.82 -44.65 -3.98
N SER A 333 -28.20 -45.77 -3.57
CA SER A 333 -28.66 -47.13 -3.83
C SER A 333 -29.97 -47.48 -3.11
N ARG A 334 -30.28 -46.83 -2.01
CA ARG A 334 -31.57 -46.96 -1.28
C ARG A 334 -32.67 -46.07 -1.83
N ASP A 335 -32.41 -45.34 -2.91
CA ASP A 335 -33.32 -44.39 -3.52
C ASP A 335 -33.75 -43.24 -2.58
N GLU A 336 -32.92 -42.92 -1.58
CA GLU A 336 -33.12 -41.83 -0.62
C GLU A 336 -32.53 -40.50 -1.06
N LEU A 337 -31.55 -40.54 -1.98
CA LEU A 337 -30.78 -39.37 -2.41
C LEU A 337 -30.51 -39.42 -3.92
N GLU A 338 -30.66 -38.30 -4.60
CA GLU A 338 -30.25 -38.08 -5.98
C GLU A 338 -29.27 -36.89 -6.04
N ILE A 339 -28.11 -37.09 -6.68
CA ILE A 339 -27.05 -36.10 -6.75
C ILE A 339 -26.77 -35.80 -8.22
N ASP A 340 -27.02 -34.55 -8.63
CA ASP A 340 -26.64 -34.04 -9.93
C ASP A 340 -25.31 -33.27 -9.85
N LEU A 341 -24.36 -33.68 -10.67
CA LEU A 341 -23.05 -33.05 -10.76
C LEU A 341 -22.92 -32.28 -12.06
N ASP A 342 -22.64 -30.96 -11.93
CA ASP A 342 -22.31 -30.07 -13.04
C ASP A 342 -20.93 -29.41 -12.75
N CYS A 343 -19.87 -30.07 -13.21
CA CYS A 343 -18.50 -29.62 -13.00
C CYS A 343 -17.66 -29.82 -14.25
N ALA A 344 -17.09 -28.77 -14.78
CA ALA A 344 -16.09 -28.87 -15.83
C ALA A 344 -14.81 -29.55 -15.31
N PRO A 345 -14.21 -30.49 -16.06
CA PRO A 345 -13.09 -31.33 -15.59
C PRO A 345 -11.82 -30.50 -15.27
N ASP A 346 -11.63 -29.36 -15.94
CA ASP A 346 -10.40 -28.56 -15.85
C ASP A 346 -10.41 -27.54 -14.72
N LEU A 347 -11.46 -27.52 -13.88
CA LEU A 347 -11.55 -26.56 -12.79
C LEU A 347 -10.69 -26.99 -11.61
N ALA A 348 -9.80 -26.08 -11.18
CA ALA A 348 -8.90 -26.28 -10.04
C ALA A 348 -8.74 -25.00 -9.21
N CYS A 349 -8.52 -25.16 -7.90
CA CYS A 349 -8.28 -24.06 -6.97
C CYS A 349 -7.03 -24.30 -6.11
N GLU A 350 -6.47 -23.21 -5.59
CA GLU A 350 -5.37 -23.26 -4.60
C GLU A 350 -5.94 -23.54 -3.20
N CYS A 351 -6.03 -24.82 -2.87
CA CYS A 351 -6.53 -25.25 -1.55
C CYS A 351 -5.93 -26.59 -1.15
N ASN A 352 -6.10 -26.98 0.13
CA ASN A 352 -5.81 -28.34 0.54
C ASN A 352 -7.01 -29.24 0.20
N PRO A 353 -6.82 -30.41 -0.47
CA PRO A 353 -7.92 -31.27 -0.88
C PRO A 353 -8.75 -31.80 0.30
N VAL A 354 -8.14 -32.01 1.48
CA VAL A 354 -8.86 -32.40 2.68
C VAL A 354 -9.80 -31.30 3.18
N ASP A 355 -9.37 -30.04 3.06
CA ASP A 355 -10.23 -28.90 3.43
C ASP A 355 -11.38 -28.72 2.44
N LEU A 356 -11.12 -28.90 1.14
CA LEU A 356 -12.15 -28.87 0.09
C LEU A 356 -13.17 -29.99 0.29
N GLU A 357 -12.71 -31.25 0.47
CA GLU A 357 -13.54 -32.40 0.77
C GLU A 357 -14.44 -32.14 1.97
N ARG A 358 -13.87 -31.61 3.05
CA ARG A 358 -14.57 -31.29 4.28
C ARG A 358 -15.65 -30.21 4.11
N MET A 359 -15.37 -29.15 3.33
CA MET A 359 -16.37 -28.12 3.03
C MET A 359 -17.56 -28.72 2.27
N ILE A 360 -17.27 -29.50 1.25
CA ILE A 360 -18.32 -30.08 0.39
C ILE A 360 -19.13 -31.13 1.15
N VAL A 361 -18.50 -32.03 1.89
CA VAL A 361 -19.18 -33.04 2.73
C VAL A 361 -20.13 -32.38 3.74
N ASN A 362 -19.69 -31.33 4.44
CA ASN A 362 -20.56 -30.61 5.36
C ASN A 362 -21.79 -30.01 4.70
N LEU A 363 -21.65 -29.46 3.48
CA LEU A 363 -22.79 -28.89 2.75
C LEU A 363 -23.72 -29.99 2.22
N MET A 364 -23.18 -31.10 1.71
CA MET A 364 -23.97 -32.23 1.21
C MET A 364 -24.72 -32.94 2.34
N GLU A 365 -24.07 -33.16 3.51
CA GLU A 365 -24.75 -33.70 4.71
C GLU A 365 -25.87 -32.76 5.20
N ASN A 366 -25.64 -31.45 5.11
CA ASN A 366 -26.67 -30.47 5.44
C ASN A 366 -27.85 -30.57 4.47
N ALA A 367 -27.59 -30.61 3.16
CA ALA A 367 -28.60 -30.75 2.12
C ALA A 367 -29.40 -32.05 2.28
N ARG A 368 -28.73 -33.21 2.51
CA ARG A 368 -29.37 -34.50 2.78
C ARG A 368 -30.28 -34.48 3.99
N ARG A 369 -29.86 -33.81 5.06
CA ARG A 369 -30.61 -33.79 6.35
C ARG A 369 -31.84 -32.87 6.29
N TYR A 370 -31.70 -31.72 5.63
CA TYR A 370 -32.75 -30.69 5.64
C TYR A 370 -33.60 -30.70 4.37
N GLY A 371 -33.15 -31.33 3.29
CA GLY A 371 -33.97 -31.60 2.11
C GLY A 371 -35.20 -32.45 2.43
N LYS A 372 -35.06 -33.44 3.32
CA LYS A 372 -36.21 -34.32 3.77
C LYS A 372 -37.26 -33.54 4.59
N ALA A 373 -36.88 -32.53 5.36
CA ALA A 373 -37.79 -31.85 6.27
C ALA A 373 -38.84 -30.97 5.58
N GLY A 374 -38.64 -30.62 4.31
CA GLY A 374 -39.46 -29.67 3.59
C GLY A 374 -40.66 -30.20 2.83
N GLY A 375 -40.90 -31.49 2.83
CA GLY A 375 -41.97 -32.11 2.02
C GLY A 375 -41.91 -31.58 0.59
N GLY A 376 -41.20 -32.26 -0.31
CA GLY A 376 -40.93 -31.79 -1.67
C GLY A 376 -42.09 -31.06 -2.32
N THR A 377 -41.76 -30.12 -3.21
CA THR A 377 -42.71 -29.40 -4.03
C THR A 377 -43.84 -30.34 -4.47
N ALA A 378 -45.08 -29.91 -4.25
CA ALA A 378 -46.31 -30.66 -4.46
C ALA A 378 -46.28 -31.42 -5.81
N GLY A 379 -45.81 -32.66 -5.79
CA GLY A 379 -45.74 -33.50 -6.97
C GLY A 379 -44.91 -34.77 -6.87
N ASP A 380 -43.90 -34.83 -6.00
CA ASP A 380 -43.02 -36.02 -5.94
C ASP A 380 -43.20 -36.79 -4.63
N ALA A 381 -44.05 -37.82 -4.70
CA ALA A 381 -44.40 -38.69 -3.57
C ALA A 381 -43.27 -39.67 -3.17
N THR A 382 -42.04 -39.52 -3.73
CA THR A 382 -40.94 -40.48 -3.57
C THR A 382 -40.14 -40.27 -2.28
N GLY A 383 -40.29 -39.14 -1.60
CA GLY A 383 -39.49 -38.85 -0.37
C GLY A 383 -37.98 -38.73 -0.59
N LYS A 384 -37.55 -38.66 -1.85
CA LYS A 384 -36.18 -38.59 -2.29
C LYS A 384 -35.65 -37.17 -2.19
N VAL A 385 -34.47 -36.97 -1.61
CA VAL A 385 -33.79 -35.64 -1.56
C VAL A 385 -32.97 -35.46 -2.84
N ARG A 386 -33.09 -34.30 -3.47
CA ARG A 386 -32.28 -33.93 -4.64
C ARG A 386 -31.26 -32.87 -4.29
N ILE A 387 -30.00 -33.09 -4.70
CA ILE A 387 -28.88 -32.16 -4.48
C ILE A 387 -28.24 -31.85 -5.82
N LEU A 388 -28.11 -30.58 -6.15
CA LEU A 388 -27.29 -30.09 -7.26
C LEU A 388 -25.96 -29.60 -6.76
N CYS A 389 -24.87 -30.16 -7.25
CA CYS A 389 -23.52 -29.63 -7.03
C CYS A 389 -23.00 -29.07 -8.36
N ALA A 390 -22.95 -27.73 -8.46
CA ALA A 390 -22.51 -27.04 -9.67
C ALA A 390 -21.23 -26.23 -9.38
N VAL A 391 -20.22 -26.34 -10.27
CA VAL A 391 -18.97 -25.59 -10.18
C VAL A 391 -18.81 -24.70 -11.40
N THR A 392 -18.67 -23.38 -11.16
CA THR A 392 -18.53 -22.39 -12.22
C THR A 392 -17.38 -21.43 -11.94
N LEU A 393 -16.75 -20.92 -13.01
CA LEU A 393 -15.88 -19.75 -12.88
C LEU A 393 -16.74 -18.51 -12.60
N GLY A 394 -16.25 -17.63 -11.73
CA GLY A 394 -16.85 -16.31 -11.52
C GLY A 394 -16.74 -15.47 -12.79
N GLU A 395 -17.63 -14.49 -12.94
CA GLU A 395 -17.63 -13.60 -14.10
C GLU A 395 -16.28 -12.90 -14.27
N ALA A 396 -15.81 -12.78 -15.52
CA ALA A 396 -14.51 -12.20 -15.89
C ALA A 396 -14.31 -10.73 -15.44
N THR A 397 -15.38 -10.05 -15.06
CA THR A 397 -15.39 -8.68 -14.52
C THR A 397 -14.93 -8.57 -13.05
N GLN A 398 -14.85 -9.70 -12.32
CA GLN A 398 -14.37 -9.70 -10.92
C GLN A 398 -12.88 -10.00 -10.87
N SER A 399 -12.10 -9.08 -10.38
CA SER A 399 -10.67 -9.26 -10.10
C SER A 399 -10.47 -9.34 -8.57
N PRO A 400 -9.92 -10.43 -8.03
CA PRO A 400 -9.33 -11.61 -8.72
C PRO A 400 -10.38 -12.62 -9.21
N PRO A 401 -10.02 -13.44 -10.23
CA PRO A 401 -10.89 -14.50 -10.72
C PRO A 401 -11.23 -15.49 -9.59
N SER A 402 -12.47 -15.97 -9.54
CA SER A 402 -12.97 -16.83 -8.48
C SER A 402 -13.66 -18.07 -9.01
N ILE A 403 -13.59 -19.16 -8.26
CA ILE A 403 -14.39 -20.37 -8.49
C ILE A 403 -15.57 -20.34 -7.54
N ARG A 404 -16.74 -20.70 -8.04
CA ARG A 404 -17.97 -20.82 -7.26
C ARG A 404 -18.41 -22.27 -7.24
N ILE A 405 -18.44 -22.88 -6.05
CA ILE A 405 -18.97 -24.22 -5.81
C ILE A 405 -20.32 -24.04 -5.15
N ARG A 406 -21.39 -24.40 -5.84
CA ARG A 406 -22.78 -24.29 -5.38
C ARG A 406 -23.35 -25.66 -5.03
N ILE A 407 -23.92 -25.77 -3.85
CA ILE A 407 -24.65 -26.94 -3.42
C ILE A 407 -26.08 -26.46 -3.08
N SER A 408 -27.04 -26.95 -3.82
CA SER A 408 -28.47 -26.59 -3.70
C SER A 408 -29.30 -27.83 -3.42
N ASP A 409 -30.22 -27.72 -2.46
CA ASP A 409 -31.18 -28.75 -2.14
C ASP A 409 -32.60 -28.40 -2.63
N ASP A 410 -33.50 -29.36 -2.57
CA ASP A 410 -34.92 -29.23 -2.90
C ASP A 410 -35.82 -29.06 -1.65
N GLY A 411 -35.25 -28.76 -0.51
CA GLY A 411 -35.94 -28.58 0.78
C GLY A 411 -36.77 -27.30 0.86
N ALA A 412 -37.31 -27.00 2.05
CA ALA A 412 -38.12 -25.81 2.32
C ALA A 412 -37.35 -24.49 2.19
N GLY A 413 -36.02 -24.56 2.16
CA GLY A 413 -35.15 -23.38 2.17
C GLY A 413 -35.07 -22.69 3.54
N VAL A 414 -34.42 -21.52 3.56
CA VAL A 414 -34.21 -20.72 4.77
C VAL A 414 -34.67 -19.28 4.50
N PRO A 415 -35.42 -18.65 5.44
CA PRO A 415 -35.74 -17.23 5.36
C PRO A 415 -34.48 -16.35 5.28
N ALA A 416 -34.54 -15.29 4.47
CA ALA A 416 -33.39 -14.44 4.20
C ALA A 416 -32.81 -13.77 5.45
N ASP A 417 -33.66 -13.41 6.41
CA ASP A 417 -33.30 -12.81 7.70
C ASP A 417 -32.52 -13.75 8.63
N GLN A 418 -32.63 -15.08 8.42
CA GLN A 418 -31.96 -16.10 9.23
C GLN A 418 -30.66 -16.62 8.62
N MET A 419 -30.43 -16.41 7.32
CA MET A 419 -29.27 -16.95 6.59
C MET A 419 -27.95 -16.53 7.23
N GLU A 420 -27.79 -15.27 7.58
CA GLU A 420 -26.55 -14.76 8.19
C GLU A 420 -26.31 -15.33 9.60
N ARG A 421 -27.40 -15.54 10.35
CA ARG A 421 -27.34 -16.16 11.69
C ARG A 421 -26.85 -17.60 11.61
N LEU A 422 -27.22 -18.37 10.60
CA LEU A 422 -26.82 -19.77 10.41
C LEU A 422 -25.31 -19.97 10.13
N LEU A 423 -24.60 -18.92 9.76
CA LEU A 423 -23.13 -18.97 9.62
C LEU A 423 -22.39 -18.91 10.95
N ARG A 424 -23.09 -18.62 12.06
CA ARG A 424 -22.51 -18.60 13.41
C ARG A 424 -22.43 -20.02 13.98
N PRO A 425 -21.40 -20.34 14.79
CA PRO A 425 -21.31 -21.64 15.45
C PRO A 425 -22.53 -21.93 16.34
N PHE A 426 -22.99 -23.17 16.32
CA PHE A 426 -24.14 -23.66 17.10
C PHE A 426 -25.48 -22.99 16.77
N ALA A 427 -25.55 -22.20 15.69
CA ALA A 427 -26.79 -21.59 15.26
C ALA A 427 -27.70 -22.65 14.58
N ARG A 428 -28.99 -22.63 14.96
CA ARG A 428 -30.04 -23.52 14.42
C ARG A 428 -31.33 -22.75 14.25
N MET A 429 -32.21 -23.21 13.35
CA MET A 429 -33.58 -22.66 13.21
C MET A 429 -34.46 -23.19 14.37
N ASP A 430 -35.37 -22.35 14.88
CA ASP A 430 -36.19 -22.66 16.07
C ASP A 430 -37.14 -23.86 15.86
N LEU A 431 -37.54 -24.14 14.61
CA LEU A 431 -38.44 -25.24 14.24
C LEU A 431 -37.78 -26.64 14.40
N GLU A 432 -36.45 -26.72 14.55
CA GLU A 432 -35.67 -27.96 14.48
C GLU A 432 -35.20 -28.47 15.83
N ARG A 433 -35.65 -27.87 16.93
CA ARG A 433 -35.19 -28.30 18.28
C ARG A 433 -35.63 -29.72 18.63
N SER A 434 -36.61 -30.29 17.91
CA SER A 434 -37.23 -31.54 18.32
C SER A 434 -36.76 -32.82 17.62
N GLU A 435 -36.36 -32.82 16.33
CA GLU A 435 -36.20 -34.11 15.62
C GLU A 435 -34.92 -34.26 14.75
N ALA A 436 -34.38 -33.22 14.16
CA ALA A 436 -33.19 -33.34 13.28
C ALA A 436 -31.88 -32.95 13.97
N GLY A 437 -31.26 -33.90 14.64
CA GLY A 437 -30.10 -33.79 15.53
C GLY A 437 -28.79 -33.19 14.97
N GLY A 438 -28.77 -32.02 14.36
CA GLY A 438 -27.54 -31.35 13.91
C GLY A 438 -26.86 -30.54 15.00
N SER A 439 -25.50 -30.48 15.04
CA SER A 439 -24.71 -29.69 16.00
C SER A 439 -24.78 -28.17 15.73
N GLY A 440 -25.21 -27.72 14.55
CA GLY A 440 -25.14 -26.31 14.11
C GLY A 440 -23.70 -25.83 13.82
N LEU A 441 -22.77 -26.77 13.60
CA LEU A 441 -21.35 -26.45 13.29
C LEU A 441 -20.99 -26.57 11.81
N GLY A 442 -21.76 -27.33 11.01
CA GLY A 442 -21.40 -27.62 9.62
C GLY A 442 -21.18 -26.36 8.76
N LEU A 443 -22.15 -25.45 8.73
CA LEU A 443 -22.06 -24.18 7.99
C LEU A 443 -20.95 -23.26 8.54
N ALA A 444 -20.76 -23.24 9.85
CA ALA A 444 -19.71 -22.47 10.50
C ALA A 444 -18.30 -22.98 10.14
N ILE A 445 -18.14 -24.32 10.03
CA ILE A 445 -16.90 -24.96 9.54
C ILE A 445 -16.60 -24.52 8.11
N VAL A 446 -17.60 -24.60 7.22
CA VAL A 446 -17.44 -24.20 5.82
C VAL A 446 -17.08 -22.72 5.69
N ASN A 447 -17.79 -21.85 6.40
CA ASN A 447 -17.54 -20.41 6.39
C ASN A 447 -16.11 -20.10 6.86
N ARG A 448 -15.65 -20.72 7.94
CA ARG A 448 -14.30 -20.53 8.49
C ARG A 448 -13.20 -21.02 7.54
N LEU A 449 -13.41 -22.19 6.92
CA LEU A 449 -12.48 -22.74 5.92
C LEU A 449 -12.42 -21.84 4.67
N ALA A 450 -13.56 -21.41 4.16
CA ALA A 450 -13.63 -20.50 3.01
C ALA A 450 -12.90 -19.19 3.29
N GLN A 451 -13.15 -18.54 4.44
CA GLN A 451 -12.47 -17.30 4.85
C GLN A 451 -10.95 -17.49 4.97
N ARG A 452 -10.49 -18.60 5.52
CA ARG A 452 -9.06 -18.94 5.64
C ARG A 452 -8.39 -19.04 4.24
N LEU A 453 -9.10 -19.60 3.27
CA LEU A 453 -8.63 -19.69 1.89
C LEU A 453 -8.73 -18.36 1.11
N GLY A 454 -9.17 -17.28 1.78
CA GLY A 454 -9.35 -15.96 1.17
C GLY A 454 -10.62 -15.83 0.35
N GLY A 455 -11.55 -16.75 0.52
CA GLY A 455 -12.87 -16.79 -0.09
C GLY A 455 -14.00 -16.44 0.88
N SER A 456 -15.22 -16.86 0.56
CA SER A 456 -16.42 -16.64 1.37
C SER A 456 -17.45 -17.72 1.15
N LEU A 457 -18.36 -17.89 2.11
CA LEU A 457 -19.58 -18.69 1.98
C LEU A 457 -20.79 -17.75 1.91
N VAL A 458 -21.61 -17.91 0.90
CA VAL A 458 -22.84 -17.15 0.70
C VAL A 458 -24.02 -18.11 0.69
N LEU A 459 -25.02 -17.84 1.51
CA LEU A 459 -26.29 -18.56 1.52
C LEU A 459 -27.32 -17.79 0.72
N SER A 460 -28.11 -18.47 -0.08
CA SER A 460 -29.22 -17.88 -0.86
C SER A 460 -30.35 -18.91 -1.03
N LYS A 461 -31.49 -18.45 -1.50
CA LYS A 461 -32.53 -19.34 -1.97
C LYS A 461 -32.09 -19.97 -3.30
N GLY A 462 -32.41 -21.26 -3.50
CA GLY A 462 -32.18 -21.95 -4.77
C GLY A 462 -32.89 -21.24 -5.93
N VAL A 463 -32.19 -21.12 -7.06
CA VAL A 463 -32.70 -20.42 -8.26
C VAL A 463 -33.14 -21.43 -9.34
N HIS A 464 -32.61 -22.64 -9.29
CA HIS A 464 -32.94 -23.67 -10.28
C HIS A 464 -34.32 -24.27 -10.01
N PRO A 465 -35.19 -24.45 -11.03
CA PRO A 465 -36.58 -24.85 -10.84
C PRO A 465 -36.82 -26.16 -10.03
N GLN A 466 -35.83 -27.07 -10.07
CA GLN A 466 -35.88 -28.33 -9.33
C GLN A 466 -35.19 -28.31 -7.96
N TYR A 467 -34.45 -27.22 -7.63
CA TYR A 467 -33.65 -27.07 -6.42
C TYR A 467 -33.92 -25.71 -5.79
N LEU A 468 -35.14 -25.56 -5.23
CA LEU A 468 -35.66 -24.30 -4.69
C LEU A 468 -35.35 -24.11 -3.19
N GLY A 469 -34.71 -25.07 -2.56
CA GLY A 469 -34.35 -25.06 -1.14
C GLY A 469 -33.21 -24.09 -0.81
N LEU A 470 -32.28 -24.50 0.02
CA LEU A 470 -31.10 -23.70 0.36
C LEU A 470 -30.02 -23.88 -0.70
N CYS A 471 -29.49 -22.77 -1.18
CA CYS A 471 -28.30 -22.74 -2.03
C CYS A 471 -27.13 -22.21 -1.23
N ALA A 472 -26.11 -23.03 -0.95
CA ALA A 472 -24.86 -22.64 -0.32
C ALA A 472 -23.77 -22.52 -1.39
N THR A 473 -23.20 -21.33 -1.55
CA THR A 473 -22.16 -21.02 -2.54
C THR A 473 -20.84 -20.73 -1.86
N ILE A 474 -19.85 -21.61 -2.04
CA ILE A 474 -18.46 -21.37 -1.66
C ILE A 474 -17.80 -20.59 -2.80
N ILE A 475 -17.19 -19.45 -2.49
CA ILE A 475 -16.43 -18.62 -3.43
C ILE A 475 -14.97 -18.69 -3.03
N LEU A 476 -14.11 -19.22 -3.90
CA LEU A 476 -12.67 -19.34 -3.67
C LEU A 476 -11.89 -18.56 -4.73
N PRO A 477 -10.78 -17.89 -4.38
CA PRO A 477 -9.92 -17.26 -5.37
C PRO A 477 -9.23 -18.33 -6.23
N VAL A 478 -9.15 -18.10 -7.54
CA VAL A 478 -8.29 -18.88 -8.43
C VAL A 478 -6.86 -18.44 -8.19
N GLY A 479 -5.96 -19.34 -7.83
CA GLY A 479 -4.53 -19.06 -7.65
C GLY A 479 -3.92 -18.43 -8.90
N SER A 480 -2.94 -17.56 -8.74
CA SER A 480 -2.32 -16.73 -9.80
C SER A 480 -1.45 -17.52 -10.82
N THR A 481 -1.58 -18.86 -10.88
CA THR A 481 -0.68 -19.71 -11.68
C THR A 481 -1.33 -20.23 -12.95
N GLN A 482 -2.03 -19.39 -13.72
CA GLN A 482 -2.33 -19.73 -15.11
C GLN A 482 -2.25 -18.49 -16.01
N LYS A 483 -0.99 -18.07 -16.30
CA LYS A 483 -0.63 -17.44 -17.57
C LYS A 483 0.68 -18.07 -18.03
N SER A 484 0.58 -19.21 -18.67
CA SER A 484 1.55 -19.70 -19.65
C SER A 484 0.84 -20.65 -20.59
N VAL A 485 0.29 -20.14 -21.63
CA VAL A 485 0.43 -20.53 -23.04
C VAL A 485 -0.02 -19.35 -23.88
#